data_dc8bfbe3d0120a4610e8750e18d6dd23
#
_entry.id   dc8bfbe3d0120a4610e8750e18d6dd23
#
_cell.length_a   1.000
_cell.length_b   1.000
_cell.length_c   1.000
_cell.angle_alpha   90.00
_cell.angle_beta   90.00
_cell.angle_gamma   90.00
#
_symmetry.space_group_name_H-M   'P 1'
#
loop_
_entity.id
_entity.type
_entity.pdbx_description
1 polymer ?
#
loop_
_entity_poly.entity_id
_entity_poly.type
_entity_poly.pdbx_seq_one_letter_code
_entity_poly.pdbx_strand_id
1 'polypeptide(L)'
;MAKAPVYPKVEFSNNGIIDLLSGAPSQNAFMKSLRQAHANADRSKSDLTLVTIKIVGELYKSSTDLEVALIDLAKLIRKNLRTGDLYTRMSERGYWLLIHGDKLAGLKISERLKRESIPTSDIQIHMREESTNLATWIDEVDQSYFQ
;
A
#
# COMPACT_ATOMS: atom_id res chain seq x y z
N MET A 1 -11.36 -28.88 -19.71
CA MET A 1 -10.88 -27.50 -19.60
C MET A 1 -10.70 -27.14 -18.14
N ALA A 2 -9.51 -26.71 -17.78
CA ALA A 2 -9.28 -26.22 -16.44
C ALA A 2 -10.00 -24.88 -16.25
N LYS A 3 -10.77 -24.74 -15.17
CA LYS A 3 -11.39 -23.45 -14.82
C LYS A 3 -10.32 -22.53 -14.26
N ALA A 4 -10.41 -21.25 -14.59
CA ALA A 4 -9.58 -20.23 -13.95
C ALA A 4 -9.79 -20.29 -12.43
N PRO A 5 -8.72 -20.10 -11.62
CA PRO A 5 -8.89 -20.07 -10.17
C PRO A 5 -9.84 -18.95 -9.76
N VAL A 6 -10.77 -19.30 -8.87
CA VAL A 6 -11.71 -18.32 -8.29
C VAL A 6 -11.17 -17.89 -6.93
N TYR A 7 -10.79 -16.61 -6.84
CA TYR A 7 -10.33 -16.05 -5.58
C TYR A 7 -11.50 -15.53 -4.77
N PRO A 8 -11.46 -15.66 -3.44
CA PRO A 8 -12.46 -15.02 -2.59
C PRO A 8 -12.52 -13.52 -2.85
N LYS A 9 -13.73 -12.99 -2.92
CA LYS A 9 -13.96 -11.55 -3.06
C LYS A 9 -14.23 -10.95 -1.70
N VAL A 10 -13.70 -9.74 -1.47
CA VAL A 10 -13.91 -8.97 -0.26
C VAL A 10 -14.41 -7.58 -0.61
N GLU A 11 -15.05 -6.94 0.35
CA GLU A 11 -15.52 -5.57 0.16
C GLU A 11 -14.37 -4.64 -0.17
N PHE A 12 -14.53 -3.86 -1.24
CA PHE A 12 -13.61 -2.81 -1.63
C PHE A 12 -14.39 -1.55 -1.98
N SER A 13 -14.74 -0.80 -0.94
CA SER A 13 -15.47 0.46 -1.07
C SER A 13 -15.07 1.41 0.05
N ASN A 14 -15.26 2.70 -0.18
CA ASN A 14 -15.00 3.73 0.81
C ASN A 14 -16.16 4.74 0.82
N ASN A 15 -16.23 5.53 1.89
CA ASN A 15 -17.23 6.59 2.05
C ASN A 15 -16.69 7.98 1.67
N GLY A 16 -15.58 8.04 0.94
CA GLY A 16 -14.89 9.29 0.58
C GLY A 16 -13.84 9.73 1.62
N ILE A 17 -13.85 9.14 2.80
CA ILE A 17 -12.95 9.45 3.91
C ILE A 17 -12.11 8.24 4.29
N ILE A 18 -12.76 7.10 4.50
CA ILE A 18 -12.08 5.85 4.89
C ILE A 18 -12.56 4.66 4.05
N ASP A 19 -11.70 3.66 3.94
CA ASP A 19 -12.06 2.35 3.41
C ASP A 19 -12.94 1.62 4.43
N LEU A 20 -14.06 1.06 3.99
CA LEU A 20 -15.07 0.49 4.90
C LEU A 20 -14.61 -0.81 5.57
N LEU A 21 -13.73 -1.58 4.95
CA LEU A 21 -13.23 -2.82 5.54
C LEU A 21 -12.11 -2.56 6.55
N SER A 22 -11.09 -1.82 6.14
CA SER A 22 -9.85 -1.67 6.91
C SER A 22 -9.80 -0.42 7.78
N GLY A 23 -10.65 0.58 7.50
CA GLY A 23 -10.57 1.89 8.13
C GLY A 23 -9.43 2.75 7.63
N ALA A 24 -8.68 2.31 6.61
CA ALA A 24 -7.60 3.09 6.01
C ALA A 24 -8.15 4.37 5.38
N PRO A 25 -7.36 5.47 5.32
CA PRO A 25 -7.77 6.65 4.56
C PRO A 25 -8.16 6.28 3.14
N SER A 26 -9.15 6.98 2.58
CA SER A 26 -9.59 6.73 1.21
C SER A 26 -8.48 7.00 0.19
N GLN A 27 -8.59 6.42 -0.99
CA GLN A 27 -7.63 6.67 -2.07
C GLN A 27 -7.56 8.16 -2.42
N ASN A 28 -8.68 8.87 -2.45
CA ASN A 28 -8.72 10.30 -2.73
C ASN A 28 -7.95 11.11 -1.68
N ALA A 29 -8.14 10.80 -0.40
CA ALA A 29 -7.42 11.43 0.70
C ALA A 29 -5.91 11.14 0.61
N PHE A 30 -5.55 9.91 0.33
CA PHE A 30 -4.15 9.49 0.15
C PHE A 30 -3.51 10.22 -1.04
N MET A 31 -4.16 10.25 -2.19
CA MET A 31 -3.61 10.90 -3.39
C MET A 31 -3.44 12.39 -3.21
N LYS A 32 -4.36 13.05 -2.51
CA LYS A 32 -4.23 14.47 -2.17
C LYS A 32 -2.99 14.72 -1.31
N SER A 33 -2.79 13.91 -0.28
CA SER A 33 -1.63 14.00 0.60
C SER A 33 -0.33 13.67 -0.13
N LEU A 34 -0.36 12.68 -1.03
CA LEU A 34 0.79 12.32 -1.85
C LEU A 34 1.22 13.48 -2.75
N ARG A 35 0.28 14.14 -3.42
CA ARG A 35 0.59 15.31 -4.26
C ARG A 35 1.24 16.42 -3.44
N GLN A 36 0.72 16.69 -2.26
CA GLN A 36 1.24 17.70 -1.36
C GLN A 36 2.65 17.35 -0.85
N ALA A 37 2.85 16.10 -0.44
CA ALA A 37 4.13 15.61 0.02
C ALA A 37 5.18 15.65 -1.08
N HIS A 38 4.81 15.29 -2.30
CA HIS A 38 5.73 15.33 -3.45
C HIS A 38 6.18 16.77 -3.75
N ALA A 39 5.24 17.73 -3.76
CA ALA A 39 5.57 19.14 -3.99
C ALA A 39 6.49 19.67 -2.88
N ASN A 40 6.24 19.30 -1.64
CA ASN A 40 7.09 19.69 -0.52
C ASN A 40 8.49 19.05 -0.60
N ALA A 41 8.56 17.79 -1.02
CA ALA A 41 9.84 17.09 -1.19
C ALA A 41 10.69 17.73 -2.29
N ASP A 42 10.08 18.16 -3.39
CA ASP A 42 10.79 18.89 -4.46
C ASP A 42 11.41 20.17 -3.95
N ARG A 43 10.68 20.94 -3.14
CA ARG A 43 11.17 22.21 -2.59
C ARG A 43 12.26 22.02 -1.55
N SER A 44 12.09 21.06 -0.65
CA SER A 44 13.01 20.84 0.48
C SER A 44 14.10 19.82 0.18
N LYS A 45 14.10 19.20 -0.99
CA LYS A 45 15.03 18.13 -1.38
C LYS A 45 14.96 16.94 -0.42
N SER A 46 13.75 16.64 0.06
CA SER A 46 13.49 15.53 0.96
C SER A 46 13.17 14.25 0.20
N ASP A 47 13.41 13.12 0.85
CA ASP A 47 13.13 11.81 0.29
C ASP A 47 11.69 11.38 0.57
N LEU A 48 11.09 10.74 -0.40
CA LEU A 48 9.80 10.05 -0.27
C LEU A 48 9.90 8.67 -0.87
N THR A 49 9.21 7.71 -0.26
CA THR A 49 9.18 6.33 -0.73
C THR A 49 7.74 5.83 -0.69
N LEU A 50 7.31 5.20 -1.78
CA LEU A 50 6.06 4.44 -1.82
C LEU A 50 6.39 2.97 -1.60
N VAL A 51 5.69 2.36 -0.65
CA VAL A 51 5.77 0.91 -0.40
C VAL A 51 4.42 0.32 -0.76
N THR A 52 4.42 -0.70 -1.59
CA THR A 52 3.20 -1.42 -1.96
C THR A 52 3.23 -2.80 -1.35
N ILE A 53 2.09 -3.24 -0.82
CA ILE A 53 1.96 -4.59 -0.27
C ILE A 53 0.63 -5.17 -0.71
N LYS A 54 0.66 -6.38 -1.27
CA LYS A 54 -0.56 -7.09 -1.62
C LYS A 54 -0.48 -8.56 -1.22
N ILE A 55 -1.64 -9.11 -0.88
CA ILE A 55 -1.80 -10.52 -0.56
C ILE A 55 -1.91 -11.28 -1.88
N VAL A 56 -1.02 -12.23 -2.11
CA VAL A 56 -0.96 -13.02 -3.33
C VAL A 56 -1.17 -14.51 -3.02
N GLY A 57 -1.55 -15.28 -4.04
CA GLY A 57 -1.72 -16.72 -3.93
C GLY A 57 -3.12 -17.13 -3.45
N GLU A 58 -3.29 -18.44 -3.31
CA GLU A 58 -4.58 -19.09 -3.02
C GLU A 58 -4.71 -19.56 -1.57
N LEU A 59 -3.93 -18.98 -0.67
CA LEU A 59 -3.91 -19.39 0.74
C LEU A 59 -5.27 -19.21 1.43
N TYR A 60 -6.01 -18.18 1.03
CA TYR A 60 -7.29 -17.85 1.65
C TYR A 60 -8.43 -18.43 0.83
N LYS A 61 -9.09 -19.45 1.37
CA LYS A 61 -10.19 -20.18 0.69
C LYS A 61 -11.55 -19.52 0.88
N SER A 62 -11.69 -18.61 1.85
CA SER A 62 -12.93 -17.91 2.11
C SER A 62 -12.74 -16.41 2.12
N SER A 63 -13.81 -15.68 1.78
CA SER A 63 -13.85 -14.22 1.85
C SER A 63 -13.62 -13.73 3.28
N THR A 64 -14.16 -14.43 4.27
CA THR A 64 -13.99 -14.09 5.68
C THR A 64 -12.53 -14.16 6.11
N ASP A 65 -11.82 -15.21 5.72
CA ASP A 65 -10.40 -15.36 6.06
C ASP A 65 -9.55 -14.27 5.42
N LEU A 66 -9.86 -13.93 4.16
CA LEU A 66 -9.16 -12.85 3.47
C LEU A 66 -9.46 -11.48 4.08
N GLU A 67 -10.71 -11.24 4.48
CA GLU A 67 -11.10 -10.00 5.18
C GLU A 67 -10.33 -9.84 6.50
N VAL A 68 -10.26 -10.88 7.30
CA VAL A 68 -9.51 -10.88 8.57
C VAL A 68 -8.05 -10.58 8.31
N ALA A 69 -7.45 -11.23 7.30
CA ALA A 69 -6.06 -11.00 6.92
C ALA A 69 -5.81 -9.55 6.50
N LEU A 70 -6.72 -8.96 5.72
CA LEU A 70 -6.61 -7.56 5.28
C LEU A 70 -6.76 -6.58 6.46
N ILE A 71 -7.68 -6.85 7.38
CA ILE A 71 -7.86 -6.04 8.59
C ILE A 71 -6.62 -6.13 9.49
N ASP A 72 -6.10 -7.33 9.71
CA ASP A 72 -4.90 -7.53 10.51
C ASP A 72 -3.68 -6.84 9.89
N LEU A 73 -3.55 -6.92 8.57
CA LEU A 73 -2.49 -6.23 7.85
C LEU A 73 -2.60 -4.71 8.01
N ALA A 74 -3.80 -4.15 7.94
CA ALA A 74 -4.02 -2.71 8.16
C ALA A 74 -3.59 -2.29 9.57
N LYS A 75 -3.91 -3.08 10.58
CA LYS A 75 -3.49 -2.82 11.96
C LYS A 75 -1.97 -2.84 12.10
N LEU A 76 -1.34 -3.80 11.46
CA LEU A 76 0.11 -3.95 11.46
C LEU A 76 0.79 -2.76 10.76
N ILE A 77 0.25 -2.32 9.62
CA ILE A 77 0.72 -1.14 8.91
C ILE A 77 0.65 0.08 9.82
N ARG A 78 -0.51 0.35 10.43
CA ARG A 78 -0.68 1.50 11.32
C ARG A 78 0.32 1.49 12.47
N LYS A 79 0.55 0.32 13.07
CA LYS A 79 1.50 0.16 14.18
C LYS A 79 2.93 0.55 13.79
N ASN A 80 3.30 0.35 12.53
CA ASN A 80 4.67 0.55 12.04
C ASN A 80 4.88 1.89 11.32
N LEU A 81 3.82 2.64 11.03
CA LEU A 81 3.93 3.96 10.42
C LEU A 81 4.33 5.02 11.46
N ARG A 82 5.15 5.98 11.03
CA ARG A 82 5.51 7.14 11.84
C ARG A 82 4.48 8.25 11.61
N THR A 83 4.49 9.24 12.51
CA THR A 83 3.68 10.46 12.34
C THR A 83 4.00 11.10 10.99
N GLY A 84 2.96 11.37 10.21
CA GLY A 84 3.10 11.93 8.87
C GLY A 84 3.13 10.90 7.74
N ASP A 85 3.46 9.65 8.04
CA ASP A 85 3.33 8.57 7.07
C ASP A 85 1.86 8.21 6.89
N LEU A 86 1.51 7.79 5.70
CA LEU A 86 0.13 7.49 5.33
C LEU A 86 0.02 6.15 4.63
N TYR A 87 -1.17 5.61 4.58
CA TYR A 87 -1.48 4.43 3.80
C TYR A 87 -2.90 4.51 3.27
N THR A 88 -3.18 3.70 2.26
CA THR A 88 -4.54 3.52 1.73
C THR A 88 -4.70 2.12 1.20
N ARG A 89 -5.92 1.62 1.19
CA ARG A 89 -6.24 0.37 0.49
C ARG A 89 -6.39 0.71 -0.99
N MET A 90 -5.42 0.30 -1.80
CA MET A 90 -5.36 0.66 -3.22
C MET A 90 -6.10 -0.32 -4.11
N SER A 91 -6.23 -1.57 -3.68
CA SER A 91 -6.96 -2.61 -4.39
C SER A 91 -7.66 -3.52 -3.40
N GLU A 92 -8.45 -4.46 -3.92
CA GLU A 92 -9.16 -5.43 -3.08
C GLU A 92 -8.22 -6.16 -2.11
N ARG A 93 -6.97 -6.42 -2.52
CA ARG A 93 -6.02 -7.26 -1.78
C ARG A 93 -4.78 -6.54 -1.28
N GLY A 94 -4.72 -5.23 -1.35
CA GLY A 94 -3.48 -4.58 -0.97
C GLY A 94 -3.54 -3.11 -0.63
N TYR A 95 -2.40 -2.63 -0.14
CA TYR A 95 -2.23 -1.28 0.38
C TYR A 95 -1.03 -0.60 -0.25
N TRP A 96 -1.12 0.71 -0.37
CA TRP A 96 0.01 1.58 -0.67
C TRP A 96 0.33 2.41 0.57
N LEU A 97 1.62 2.56 0.85
CA LEU A 97 2.13 3.31 2.00
C LEU A 97 2.99 4.46 1.49
N LEU A 98 2.76 5.66 2.01
CA LEU A 98 3.62 6.82 1.75
C LEU A 98 4.53 7.03 2.96
N ILE A 99 5.82 6.85 2.74
CA ILE A 99 6.85 6.94 3.78
C ILE A 99 7.67 8.21 3.55
N HIS A 100 7.73 9.06 4.57
CA HIS A 100 8.61 10.23 4.57
C HIS A 100 10.02 9.78 4.96
N GLY A 101 10.78 9.37 3.97
CA GLY A 101 12.11 8.85 4.14
C GLY A 101 12.63 8.22 2.85
N ASP A 102 13.86 7.73 2.92
CA ASP A 102 14.53 7.11 1.79
C ASP A 102 14.17 5.63 1.62
N LYS A 103 14.85 4.99 0.67
CA LYS A 103 14.66 3.56 0.40
C LYS A 103 14.92 2.70 1.64
N LEU A 104 15.88 3.08 2.48
CA LEU A 104 16.21 2.35 3.70
C LEU A 104 15.04 2.36 4.69
N ALA A 105 14.35 3.50 4.83
CA ALA A 105 13.15 3.59 5.65
C ALA A 105 12.04 2.65 5.15
N GLY A 106 11.86 2.58 3.82
CA GLY A 106 10.93 1.65 3.19
C GLY A 106 11.33 0.19 3.43
N LEU A 107 12.61 -0.12 3.34
CA LEU A 107 13.12 -1.48 3.62
C LEU A 107 12.87 -1.91 5.06
N LYS A 108 13.08 -1.03 6.02
CA LYS A 108 12.84 -1.33 7.45
C LYS A 108 11.37 -1.65 7.72
N ILE A 109 10.45 -0.88 7.17
CA ILE A 109 9.02 -1.16 7.26
C ILE A 109 8.69 -2.49 6.60
N SER A 110 9.20 -2.72 5.41
CA SER A 110 9.00 -3.96 4.65
C SER A 110 9.43 -5.19 5.46
N GLU A 111 10.60 -5.14 6.08
CA GLU A 111 11.11 -6.23 6.91
C GLU A 111 10.23 -6.52 8.12
N ARG A 112 9.73 -5.47 8.79
CA ARG A 112 8.82 -5.62 9.92
C ARG A 112 7.49 -6.25 9.50
N LEU A 113 6.94 -5.79 8.38
CA LEU A 113 5.70 -6.35 7.85
C LEU A 113 5.87 -7.81 7.46
N LYS A 114 6.99 -8.18 6.83
CA LYS A 114 7.28 -9.57 6.47
C LYS A 114 7.41 -10.48 7.68
N ARG A 115 8.00 -10.01 8.76
CA ARG A 115 8.17 -10.82 9.98
C ARG A 115 6.87 -11.08 10.72
N GLU A 116 5.96 -10.12 10.69
CA GLU A 116 4.73 -10.17 11.49
C GLU A 116 3.49 -10.46 10.63
N SER A 117 3.61 -10.42 9.31
CA SER A 117 2.49 -10.60 8.40
C SER A 117 2.52 -11.96 7.69
N ILE A 118 1.71 -12.08 6.70
CA ILE A 118 1.42 -13.29 5.95
C ILE A 118 2.58 -13.64 5.02
N PRO A 119 3.01 -14.91 4.98
CA PRO A 119 4.11 -15.35 4.10
C PRO A 119 3.89 -15.10 2.61
N THR A 120 2.63 -14.89 2.17
CA THR A 120 2.26 -14.71 0.77
C THR A 120 2.13 -13.25 0.35
N SER A 121 2.63 -12.31 1.13
CA SER A 121 2.60 -10.90 0.76
C SER A 121 3.67 -10.56 -0.27
N ASP A 122 3.29 -9.80 -1.29
CA ASP A 122 4.22 -9.23 -2.27
C ASP A 122 4.44 -7.76 -1.89
N ILE A 123 5.66 -7.44 -1.48
CA ILE A 123 6.03 -6.10 -1.03
C ILE A 123 7.07 -5.53 -1.98
N GLN A 124 6.81 -4.32 -2.48
CA GLN A 124 7.73 -3.59 -3.35
C GLN A 124 7.98 -2.19 -2.82
N ILE A 125 9.16 -1.66 -3.11
CA ILE A 125 9.63 -0.38 -2.58
C ILE A 125 10.03 0.51 -3.75
N HIS A 126 9.47 1.72 -3.81
CA HIS A 126 9.68 2.68 -4.88
C HIS A 126 10.05 4.05 -4.30
N MET A 127 11.34 4.33 -4.25
CA MET A 127 11.81 5.64 -3.80
C MET A 127 11.63 6.68 -4.90
N ARG A 128 11.20 7.89 -4.52
CA ARG A 128 11.11 9.02 -5.45
C ARG A 128 12.48 9.42 -5.97
N GLU A 129 12.57 9.65 -7.27
CA GLU A 129 13.78 10.20 -7.90
C GLU A 129 13.56 11.71 -8.18
N GLU A 130 14.55 12.54 -7.89
CA GLU A 130 14.45 14.00 -8.01
C GLU A 130 14.03 14.49 -9.40
N SER A 131 14.51 13.83 -10.44
CA SER A 131 14.23 14.22 -11.82
C SER A 131 12.89 13.74 -12.35
N THR A 132 12.17 12.91 -11.58
CA THR A 132 10.93 12.27 -12.01
C THR A 132 9.73 13.04 -11.47
N ASN A 133 8.78 13.40 -12.36
CA ASN A 133 7.57 14.06 -11.91
C ASN A 133 6.63 13.05 -11.23
N LEU A 134 5.65 13.56 -10.49
CA LEU A 134 4.71 12.74 -9.72
C LEU A 134 3.94 11.75 -10.60
N ALA A 135 3.45 12.19 -11.74
CA ALA A 135 2.65 11.33 -12.63
C ALA A 135 3.45 10.14 -13.13
N THR A 136 4.72 10.35 -13.52
CA THR A 136 5.61 9.28 -13.95
C THR A 136 5.91 8.30 -12.80
N TRP A 137 6.17 8.82 -11.61
CA TRP A 137 6.45 7.99 -10.44
C TRP A 137 5.24 7.11 -10.07
N ILE A 138 4.05 7.71 -10.01
CA ILE A 138 2.81 6.97 -9.73
C ILE A 138 2.57 5.91 -10.80
N ASP A 139 2.79 6.24 -12.07
CA ASP A 139 2.60 5.30 -13.17
C ASP A 139 3.54 4.09 -13.07
N GLU A 140 4.80 4.29 -12.73
CA GLU A 140 5.76 3.21 -12.51
C GLU A 140 5.34 2.30 -11.36
N VAL A 141 4.90 2.89 -10.25
CA VAL A 141 4.42 2.13 -9.08
C VAL A 141 3.17 1.33 -9.44
N ASP A 142 2.24 1.97 -10.14
CA ASP A 142 0.98 1.37 -10.58
C ASP A 142 1.21 0.17 -11.50
N GLN A 143 2.09 0.31 -12.49
CA GLN A 143 2.44 -0.78 -13.40
C GLN A 143 3.06 -1.96 -12.66
N SER A 144 3.94 -1.71 -11.72
CA SER A 144 4.56 -2.74 -10.90
C SER A 144 3.55 -3.44 -9.99
N TYR A 145 2.65 -2.68 -9.40
CA TYR A 145 1.67 -3.19 -8.44
C TYR A 145 0.59 -4.06 -9.11
N PHE A 146 0.10 -3.64 -10.27
CA PHE A 146 -0.99 -4.32 -10.98
C PHE A 146 -0.51 -5.35 -12.03
N GLN A 147 0.73 -5.74 -11.97
CA GLN A 147 1.25 -6.83 -12.81
C GLN A 147 0.69 -8.20 -12.41
#